data_f4776cd047132dc5dc5cba94fd41458d
#
_entry.id   f4776cd047132dc5dc5cba94fd41458d
#
_cell.length_a   1.000
_cell.length_b   1.000
_cell.length_c   1.000
_cell.angle_alpha   90.00
_cell.angle_beta   90.00
_cell.angle_gamma   90.00
#
_symmetry.space_group_name_H-M   'P 1'
#
loop_
_entity.id
_entity.type
_entity.pdbx_description
1 polymer ?
#
loop_
_entity_poly.entity_id
_entity_poly.type
_entity_poly.pdbx_seq_one_letter_code
_entity_poly.pdbx_strand_id
1 'polypeptide(L)'
;MTQLTHWGVDPFDLLWKNLFDQNSNFSTIAEKISYPLDIYEKQDSIVFELAAVGLDYEDIDIEVQGDVLRIKYAKGKEEEPITNFIHKGIARRSFDLAWKIASKFDLTSLEATIDKGLLKIEIPLSDESLPKKIQIKPRTLFQVNA
;
A
#
# COMPACT_ATOMS: atom_id res chain seq x y z
N MET A 1 -15.72 12.39 -26.36
CA MET A 1 -16.28 11.22 -25.67
C MET A 1 -15.23 10.12 -25.70
N THR A 2 -14.49 10.01 -24.67
CA THR A 2 -13.50 8.95 -24.53
C THR A 2 -14.27 7.65 -24.31
N GLN A 3 -14.40 6.88 -25.36
CA GLN A 3 -14.76 5.50 -25.17
C GLN A 3 -13.61 4.84 -24.42
N LEU A 4 -13.85 4.53 -23.17
CA LEU A 4 -13.06 3.57 -22.46
C LEU A 4 -13.32 2.19 -23.09
N THR A 5 -12.77 2.00 -24.26
CA THR A 5 -12.65 0.67 -24.87
C THR A 5 -11.47 -0.07 -24.24
N HIS A 6 -11.40 0.01 -22.94
CA HIS A 6 -10.45 -0.80 -22.23
C HIS A 6 -11.10 -2.16 -21.98
N TRP A 7 -10.85 -3.06 -22.89
CA TRP A 7 -11.32 -4.45 -22.84
C TRP A 7 -10.45 -5.33 -21.96
N GLY A 8 -9.43 -4.77 -21.37
CA GLY A 8 -8.66 -5.43 -20.33
C GLY A 8 -9.22 -5.05 -18.96
N VAL A 9 -9.42 -6.02 -18.10
CA VAL A 9 -9.64 -5.75 -16.68
C VAL A 9 -8.41 -5.00 -16.18
N ASP A 10 -8.60 -3.81 -15.63
CA ASP A 10 -7.51 -3.04 -15.06
C ASP A 10 -6.81 -3.95 -14.04
N PRO A 11 -5.47 -4.10 -14.10
CA PRO A 11 -4.74 -4.86 -13.09
C PRO A 11 -5.09 -4.45 -11.66
N PHE A 12 -5.49 -3.19 -11.48
CA PHE A 12 -5.99 -2.67 -10.23
C PHE A 12 -7.34 -3.29 -9.82
N ASP A 13 -8.29 -3.41 -10.75
CA ASP A 13 -9.59 -4.04 -10.49
C ASP A 13 -9.46 -5.52 -10.14
N LEU A 14 -8.50 -6.21 -10.76
CA LEU A 14 -8.19 -7.60 -10.45
C LEU A 14 -7.58 -7.73 -9.05
N LEU A 15 -6.64 -6.86 -8.73
CA LEU A 15 -6.05 -6.81 -7.40
C LEU A 15 -7.12 -6.53 -6.33
N TRP A 16 -7.98 -5.58 -6.63
CA TRP A 16 -9.10 -5.19 -5.80
C TRP A 16 -10.08 -6.33 -5.54
N LYS A 17 -10.53 -7.01 -6.59
CA LYS A 17 -11.41 -8.18 -6.47
C LYS A 17 -10.78 -9.28 -5.63
N ASN A 18 -9.50 -9.54 -5.85
CA ASN A 18 -8.79 -10.60 -5.13
C ASN A 18 -8.54 -10.27 -3.66
N LEU A 19 -8.33 -8.99 -3.31
CA LEU A 19 -8.18 -8.54 -1.92
C LEU A 19 -9.48 -8.65 -1.12
N PHE A 20 -10.63 -8.55 -1.81
CA PHE A 20 -11.95 -8.55 -1.18
C PHE A 20 -12.73 -9.85 -1.31
N ASP A 21 -12.25 -10.80 -2.13
CA ASP A 21 -12.81 -12.13 -2.14
C ASP A 21 -12.43 -12.84 -0.83
N GLN A 22 -13.40 -13.07 0.02
CA GLN A 22 -13.23 -13.61 1.37
C GLN A 22 -12.54 -14.98 1.41
N ASN A 23 -12.35 -15.60 0.24
CA ASN A 23 -11.70 -16.90 0.09
C ASN A 23 -10.27 -16.83 -0.47
N SER A 24 -9.78 -15.64 -0.82
CA SER A 24 -8.42 -15.51 -1.32
C SER A 24 -7.42 -15.40 -0.18
N ASN A 25 -6.58 -16.41 -0.02
CA ASN A 25 -5.42 -16.29 0.83
C ASN A 25 -4.53 -15.14 0.33
N PHE A 26 -4.19 -14.23 1.21
CA PHE A 26 -3.33 -13.07 0.90
C PHE A 26 -2.01 -13.47 0.21
N SER A 27 -1.47 -14.65 0.54
CA SER A 27 -0.30 -15.23 -0.11
C SER A 27 -0.49 -15.46 -1.62
N THR A 28 -1.69 -15.84 -2.05
CA THR A 28 -2.00 -16.08 -3.47
C THR A 28 -2.01 -14.79 -4.28
N ILE A 29 -2.30 -13.66 -3.65
CA ILE A 29 -2.28 -12.34 -4.30
C ILE A 29 -0.85 -11.87 -4.50
N ALA A 30 0.02 -12.07 -3.53
CA ALA A 30 1.43 -11.73 -3.61
C ALA A 30 2.15 -12.49 -4.75
N GLU A 31 1.76 -13.71 -5.02
CA GLU A 31 2.29 -14.49 -6.14
C GLU A 31 1.87 -13.95 -7.51
N LYS A 32 0.71 -13.28 -7.61
CA LYS A 32 0.21 -12.69 -8.86
C LYS A 32 0.78 -11.30 -9.15
N ILE A 33 1.31 -10.62 -8.16
CA ILE A 33 1.97 -9.33 -8.33
C ILE A 33 3.38 -9.61 -8.83
N SER A 34 3.62 -9.33 -10.10
CA SER A 34 4.93 -9.56 -10.72
C SER A 34 6.02 -8.56 -10.32
N TYR A 35 5.80 -7.79 -9.26
CA TYR A 35 6.75 -6.83 -8.72
C TYR A 35 7.25 -7.27 -7.33
N PRO A 36 8.57 -7.24 -7.09
CA PRO A 36 9.13 -7.62 -5.80
C PRO A 36 8.66 -6.69 -4.69
N LEU A 37 7.81 -7.22 -3.83
CA LEU A 37 7.25 -6.47 -2.72
C LEU A 37 6.88 -7.42 -1.57
N ASP A 38 7.04 -6.94 -0.35
CA ASP A 38 6.57 -7.60 0.87
C ASP A 38 5.52 -6.72 1.54
N ILE A 39 4.45 -7.33 2.03
CA ILE A 39 3.44 -6.65 2.84
C ILE A 39 3.28 -7.47 4.13
N TYR A 40 3.43 -6.81 5.27
CA TYR A 40 3.28 -7.47 6.56
C TYR A 40 2.67 -6.55 7.62
N GLU A 41 1.99 -7.13 8.58
CA GLU A 41 1.47 -6.42 9.73
C GLU A 41 2.45 -6.49 10.90
N LYS A 42 2.61 -5.36 11.55
CA LYS A 42 3.18 -5.26 12.90
C LYS A 42 2.05 -5.12 13.91
N GLN A 43 2.41 -5.03 15.18
CA GLN A 43 1.42 -4.89 16.26
C GLN A 43 0.55 -3.63 16.12
N ASP A 44 1.09 -2.55 15.57
CA ASP A 44 0.49 -1.22 15.53
C ASP A 44 0.49 -0.58 14.13
N SER A 45 0.91 -1.33 13.11
CA SER A 45 1.03 -0.81 11.74
C SER A 45 0.98 -1.90 10.68
N ILE A 46 0.74 -1.50 9.44
CA ILE A 46 0.99 -2.32 8.25
C ILE A 46 2.16 -1.73 7.48
N VAL A 47 3.02 -2.59 6.96
CA VAL A 47 4.24 -2.21 6.26
C VAL A 47 4.24 -2.77 4.85
N PHE A 48 4.58 -1.91 3.90
CA PHE A 48 4.83 -2.27 2.50
C PHE A 48 6.32 -2.04 2.23
N GLU A 49 7.01 -3.05 1.76
CA GLU A 49 8.41 -2.94 1.32
C GLU A 49 8.52 -3.30 -0.15
N LEU A 50 8.95 -2.34 -0.97
CA LEU A 50 9.10 -2.53 -2.40
C LEU A 50 10.57 -2.44 -2.80
N ALA A 51 10.98 -3.29 -3.73
CA ALA A 51 12.29 -3.14 -4.35
C ALA A 51 12.35 -1.84 -5.17
N ALA A 52 13.24 -0.95 -4.81
CA ALA A 52 13.44 0.36 -5.46
C ALA A 52 14.90 0.53 -5.90
N VAL A 53 15.43 -0.50 -6.54
CA VAL A 53 16.84 -0.55 -6.93
C VAL A 53 17.16 0.56 -7.93
N GLY A 54 18.09 1.44 -7.55
CA GLY A 54 18.51 2.55 -8.38
C GLY A 54 17.50 3.69 -8.51
N LEU A 55 16.52 3.76 -7.63
CA LEU A 55 15.53 4.83 -7.56
C LEU A 55 15.79 5.73 -6.36
N ASP A 56 15.55 7.01 -6.57
CA ASP A 56 15.51 8.03 -5.52
C ASP A 56 14.07 8.37 -5.15
N TYR A 57 13.90 9.09 -4.06
CA TYR A 57 12.56 9.50 -3.59
C TYR A 57 11.83 10.39 -4.61
N GLU A 58 12.55 11.12 -5.47
CA GLU A 58 11.98 11.97 -6.51
C GLU A 58 11.39 11.15 -7.68
N ASP A 59 11.79 9.90 -7.82
CA ASP A 59 11.34 9.02 -8.90
C ASP A 59 9.98 8.38 -8.63
N ILE A 60 9.55 8.35 -7.37
CA ILE A 60 8.38 7.60 -6.92
C ILE A 60 7.28 8.53 -6.45
N ASP A 61 6.10 8.36 -7.01
CA ASP A 61 4.89 9.04 -6.57
C ASP A 61 4.08 8.13 -5.65
N ILE A 62 3.72 8.65 -4.49
CA ILE A 62 2.81 8.00 -3.54
C ILE A 62 1.56 8.87 -3.44
N GLU A 63 0.42 8.29 -3.77
CA GLU A 63 -0.87 8.96 -3.74
C GLU A 63 -1.81 8.24 -2.77
N VAL A 64 -2.56 8.99 -2.00
CA VAL A 64 -3.65 8.49 -1.17
C VAL A 64 -4.94 9.15 -1.61
N GLN A 65 -5.90 8.35 -2.01
CA GLN A 65 -7.23 8.82 -2.37
C GLN A 65 -8.29 7.98 -1.65
N GLY A 66 -8.96 8.60 -0.68
CA GLY A 66 -9.88 7.88 0.19
C GLY A 66 -9.16 6.80 0.99
N ASP A 67 -9.55 5.57 0.78
CA ASP A 67 -8.93 4.38 1.39
C ASP A 67 -7.93 3.65 0.48
N VAL A 68 -7.56 4.26 -0.64
CA VAL A 68 -6.64 3.69 -1.63
C VAL A 68 -5.26 4.30 -1.51
N LEU A 69 -4.26 3.45 -1.33
CA LEU A 69 -2.85 3.77 -1.47
C LEU A 69 -2.39 3.39 -2.87
N ARG A 70 -1.79 4.30 -3.60
CA ARG A 70 -1.21 4.07 -4.92
C ARG A 70 0.26 4.46 -4.95
N ILE A 71 1.09 3.61 -5.52
CA ILE A 71 2.52 3.83 -5.63
C ILE A 71 2.90 3.66 -7.09
N LYS A 72 3.49 4.70 -7.67
CA LYS A 72 3.86 4.74 -9.08
C LYS A 72 5.33 5.06 -9.28
N TYR A 73 5.92 4.42 -10.24
CA TYR A 73 7.17 4.80 -10.85
C TYR A 73 7.07 4.62 -12.37
N ALA A 74 7.28 5.69 -13.09
CA ALA A 74 7.38 5.65 -14.53
C ALA A 74 8.84 5.82 -14.94
N LYS A 75 9.41 4.78 -15.55
CA LYS A 75 10.76 4.87 -16.10
C LYS A 75 10.81 5.99 -17.14
N GLY A 76 11.65 6.99 -16.89
CA GLY A 76 11.92 8.06 -17.83
C GLY A 76 12.60 7.56 -19.11
N LYS A 77 12.63 8.40 -20.14
CA LYS A 77 13.47 8.14 -21.30
C LYS A 77 14.92 8.27 -20.84
N GLU A 78 15.66 7.19 -20.90
CA GLU A 78 17.12 7.25 -20.74
C GLU A 78 17.69 8.10 -21.86
N GLU A 79 18.59 9.03 -21.53
CA GLU A 79 19.23 9.87 -22.54
C GLU A 79 20.03 9.04 -23.55
N GLU A 80 20.61 7.94 -23.10
CA GLU A 80 21.27 6.93 -23.94
C GLU A 80 20.93 5.53 -23.44
N PRO A 81 20.03 4.80 -24.11
CA PRO A 81 19.71 3.45 -23.70
C PRO A 81 20.92 2.52 -23.92
N ILE A 82 21.28 1.78 -22.89
CA ILE A 82 22.31 0.74 -22.99
C ILE A 82 21.74 -0.39 -23.83
N THR A 83 22.33 -0.64 -25.00
CA THR A 83 21.86 -1.66 -25.94
C THR A 83 22.67 -2.94 -25.96
N ASN A 84 23.91 -2.88 -25.48
CA ASN A 84 24.88 -3.98 -25.59
C ASN A 84 25.14 -4.66 -24.23
N PHE A 85 24.10 -5.23 -23.64
CA PHE A 85 24.28 -6.03 -22.43
C PHE A 85 24.88 -7.39 -22.77
N ILE A 86 25.95 -7.78 -22.10
CA ILE A 86 26.42 -9.16 -22.06
C ILE A 86 25.49 -10.00 -21.18
N HIS A 87 25.05 -9.43 -20.07
CA HIS A 87 24.06 -10.01 -19.18
C HIS A 87 23.21 -8.90 -18.57
N LYS A 88 21.90 -9.07 -18.57
CA LYS A 88 20.95 -8.14 -17.97
C LYS A 88 20.15 -8.85 -16.88
N GLY A 89 20.52 -8.64 -15.62
CA GLY A 89 19.88 -9.27 -14.48
C GLY A 89 19.07 -8.30 -13.61
N ILE A 90 19.33 -6.98 -13.71
CA ILE A 90 18.59 -5.98 -12.93
C ILE A 90 17.40 -5.51 -13.72
N ALA A 91 16.21 -5.87 -13.23
CA ALA A 91 14.97 -5.38 -13.82
C ALA A 91 14.64 -3.97 -13.28
N ARG A 92 14.76 -2.97 -14.16
CA ARG A 92 14.33 -1.60 -13.87
C ARG A 92 13.01 -1.34 -14.60
N ARG A 93 11.91 -1.81 -14.03
CA ARG A 93 10.59 -1.71 -14.64
C ARG A 93 9.78 -0.60 -14.00
N SER A 94 9.00 0.09 -14.82
CA SER A 94 7.92 0.93 -14.32
C SER A 94 6.92 0.09 -13.54
N PHE A 95 6.34 0.67 -12.51
CA PHE A 95 5.26 0.04 -11.76
C PHE A 95 4.16 1.05 -11.42
N ASP A 96 2.98 0.54 -11.31
CA ASP A 96 1.79 1.26 -10.86
C ASP A 96 0.97 0.28 -10.03
N LEU A 97 1.09 0.42 -8.73
CA LEU A 97 0.53 -0.50 -7.76
C LEU A 97 -0.45 0.25 -6.85
N ALA A 98 -1.57 -0.38 -6.55
CA ALA A 98 -2.56 0.24 -5.68
C ALA A 98 -3.24 -0.80 -4.79
N TRP A 99 -3.56 -0.38 -3.56
CA TRP A 99 -4.24 -1.22 -2.57
C TRP A 99 -5.31 -0.43 -1.85
N LYS A 100 -6.40 -1.09 -1.54
CA LYS A 100 -7.34 -0.61 -0.55
C LYS A 100 -6.84 -0.95 0.84
N ILE A 101 -6.73 0.05 1.64
CA ILE A 101 -6.26 -0.07 3.02
C ILE A 101 -7.47 -0.19 3.94
N ALA A 102 -7.44 -1.17 4.85
CA ALA A 102 -8.49 -1.35 5.82
C ALA A 102 -8.66 -0.10 6.70
N SER A 103 -9.89 0.22 7.07
CA SER A 103 -10.23 1.43 7.83
C SER A 103 -9.60 1.50 9.22
N LYS A 104 -9.09 0.37 9.74
CA LYS A 104 -8.34 0.35 11.00
C LYS A 104 -6.98 1.06 10.93
N PHE A 105 -6.46 1.30 9.72
CA PHE A 105 -5.18 2.01 9.52
C PHE A 105 -5.42 3.48 9.14
N ASP A 106 -4.54 4.33 9.61
CA ASP A 106 -4.58 5.77 9.34
C ASP A 106 -3.65 6.15 8.18
N LEU A 107 -4.22 6.26 6.99
CA LEU A 107 -3.49 6.69 5.79
C LEU A 107 -2.97 8.13 5.88
N THR A 108 -3.56 8.97 6.71
CA THR A 108 -3.10 10.36 6.87
C THR A 108 -1.79 10.46 7.63
N SER A 109 -1.45 9.44 8.40
CA SER A 109 -0.22 9.33 9.18
C SER A 109 0.80 8.37 8.54
N LEU A 110 0.64 8.08 7.26
CA LEU A 110 1.55 7.25 6.50
C LEU A 110 2.96 7.87 6.48
N GLU A 111 3.97 7.04 6.69
CA GLU A 111 5.38 7.41 6.54
C GLU A 111 6.02 6.57 5.44
N ALA A 112 6.79 7.22 4.59
CA ALA A 112 7.51 6.56 3.51
C ALA A 112 9.00 6.92 3.55
N THR A 113 9.85 5.90 3.42
CA THR A 113 11.30 6.05 3.39
C THR A 113 11.91 5.19 2.30
N ILE A 114 12.98 5.68 1.68
CA ILE A 114 13.85 4.91 0.81
C ILE A 114 15.20 4.73 1.48
N ASP A 115 15.63 3.49 1.64
CA ASP A 115 16.93 3.14 2.15
C ASP A 115 17.43 1.83 1.55
N LYS A 116 18.70 1.80 1.18
CA LYS A 116 19.37 0.58 0.66
C LYS A 116 18.63 -0.14 -0.47
N GLY A 117 17.97 0.63 -1.34
CA GLY A 117 17.24 0.09 -2.48
C GLY A 117 15.85 -0.47 -2.14
N LEU A 118 15.33 -0.19 -0.95
CA LEU A 118 13.97 -0.53 -0.54
C LEU A 118 13.15 0.73 -0.27
N LEU A 119 11.97 0.80 -0.86
CA LEU A 119 10.93 1.73 -0.46
C LEU A 119 10.12 1.07 0.65
N LYS A 120 10.11 1.66 1.81
CA LYS A 120 9.31 1.22 2.94
C LYS A 120 8.21 2.22 3.22
N ILE A 121 6.99 1.75 3.27
CA ILE A 121 5.81 2.54 3.62
C ILE A 121 5.18 1.90 4.86
N GLU A 122 5.04 2.67 5.91
CA GLU A 122 4.44 2.23 7.16
C GLU A 122 3.18 3.05 7.44
N ILE A 123 2.07 2.36 7.68
CA ILE A 123 0.77 2.95 7.94
C ILE A 123 0.34 2.51 9.34
N PRO A 124 0.27 3.42 10.31
CA PRO A 124 -0.10 3.08 11.67
C PRO A 124 -1.60 2.75 11.79
N LEU A 125 -1.95 2.07 12.87
CA LEU A 125 -3.34 1.93 13.26
C LEU A 125 -3.92 3.31 13.57
N SER A 126 -5.19 3.51 13.22
CA SER A 126 -5.92 4.71 13.63
C SER A 126 -6.13 4.71 15.15
N ASP A 127 -6.15 5.89 15.76
CA ASP A 127 -6.41 6.04 17.20
C ASP A 127 -7.73 5.40 17.63
N GLU A 128 -8.72 5.41 16.76
CA GLU A 128 -10.02 4.77 17.00
C GLU A 128 -9.94 3.24 17.04
N SER A 129 -8.93 2.67 16.36
CA SER A 129 -8.72 1.22 16.27
C SER A 129 -7.81 0.68 17.36
N LEU A 130 -7.16 1.55 18.11
CA LEU A 130 -6.33 1.15 19.24
C LEU A 130 -7.19 0.64 20.40
N PRO A 131 -6.74 -0.39 21.13
CA PRO A 131 -7.46 -0.88 22.30
C PRO A 131 -7.65 0.24 23.32
N LYS A 132 -8.90 0.56 23.63
CA LYS A 132 -9.26 1.55 24.64
C LYS A 132 -9.67 0.85 25.94
N LYS A 133 -9.04 1.23 27.03
CA LYS A 133 -9.48 0.78 28.35
C LYS A 133 -10.72 1.56 28.77
N ILE A 134 -11.83 0.87 28.89
CA ILE A 134 -13.09 1.46 29.34
C ILE A 134 -13.17 1.34 30.85
N GLN A 135 -13.32 2.47 31.52
CA GLN A 135 -13.59 2.48 32.97
C GLN A 135 -15.06 2.28 33.23
N ILE A 136 -15.37 1.28 34.01
CA ILE A 136 -16.74 1.05 34.50
C ILE A 136 -16.99 2.04 35.62
N LYS A 137 -17.96 2.91 35.42
CA LYS A 137 -18.41 3.82 36.47
C LYS A 137 -19.50 3.13 37.30
N PRO A 138 -19.45 3.19 38.63
CA PRO A 138 -20.52 2.68 39.45
C PRO A 138 -21.79 3.48 39.18
N ARG A 139 -22.94 2.80 39.10
CA ARG A 139 -24.23 3.45 38.96
C ARG A 139 -24.49 4.26 40.23
N THR A 140 -24.47 5.56 40.12
CA THR A 140 -24.88 6.43 41.22
C THR A 140 -26.39 6.23 41.42
N LEU A 141 -26.76 5.63 42.54
CA LEU A 141 -28.14 5.60 42.96
C LEU A 141 -28.58 7.03 43.18
N PHE A 142 -29.70 7.35 42.60
CA PHE A 142 -30.30 8.69 42.62
C PHE A 142 -30.20 9.37 43.97
N GLN A 143 -29.65 10.57 43.99
CA GLN A 143 -30.06 11.54 44.99
C GLN A 143 -31.45 12.00 44.61
N VAL A 144 -32.43 11.50 45.34
CA VAL A 144 -33.77 12.08 45.31
C VAL A 144 -33.61 13.42 45.99
N ASN A 145 -33.58 14.48 45.21
CA ASN A 145 -33.78 15.82 45.77
C ASN A 145 -35.25 15.90 46.17
N ALA A 146 -35.47 15.82 47.45
CA ALA A 146 -36.73 16.13 48.03
C ALA A 146 -37.05 17.62 47.82
#